data_9da78fa73bdb09a4521bb532a854ae69
#
_entry.id   9da78fa73bdb09a4521bb532a854ae69
#
_cell.length_a   1.000
_cell.length_b   1.000
_cell.length_c   1.000
_cell.angle_alpha   90.00
_cell.angle_beta   90.00
_cell.angle_gamma   90.00
#
_symmetry.space_group_name_H-M   'P 1'
#
loop_
_entity.id
_entity.type
_entity.pdbx_description
1 polymer ?
#
loop_
_entity_poly.entity_id
_entity_poly.type
_entity_poly.pdbx_seq_one_letter_code
_entity_poly.pdbx_strand_id
1 'polypeptide(L)'
;QYDDLPDCSVAYIPTPHYRSAFQFLKAVCAEFGLPPKASRPAQMGTFQIFLVDALERNQNVVLIVDEAQLLVGTQFELIRQLLNFELNDRKLLQIVILGQNQLRYKLDQKPELESRAAALSTLDPLDFPDTRSMVEFRLMVAGRREPLFTDRAMAAIFDYSRGVPRRGQDPNPGTRRKAVSIGEFSNW
;
A
#
# COMPACT_ATOMS: atom_id res chain seq x y z
N GLN A 1 5.05 1.58 -12.33
CA GLN A 1 5.67 0.27 -12.71
C GLN A 1 4.80 -0.94 -12.29
N TYR A 2 3.53 -0.71 -11.98
CA TYR A 2 2.56 -1.80 -11.75
C TYR A 2 1.70 -2.06 -13.01
N ASP A 3 1.85 -1.23 -14.04
CA ASP A 3 1.12 -1.32 -15.31
C ASP A 3 1.60 -2.47 -16.21
N ASP A 4 2.69 -3.15 -15.82
CA ASP A 4 3.31 -4.22 -16.62
C ASP A 4 2.83 -5.64 -16.25
N LEU A 5 1.85 -5.78 -15.35
CA LEU A 5 1.26 -7.07 -15.00
C LEU A 5 -0.02 -7.27 -15.84
N PRO A 6 0.03 -8.11 -16.92
CA PRO A 6 -1.06 -8.20 -17.90
C PRO A 6 -2.40 -8.66 -17.32
N ASP A 7 -2.39 -9.30 -16.14
CA ASP A 7 -3.57 -9.88 -15.50
C ASP A 7 -3.96 -9.16 -14.19
N CYS A 8 -3.51 -7.90 -14.00
CA CYS A 8 -3.74 -7.17 -12.76
C CYS A 8 -4.22 -5.73 -13.04
N SER A 9 -5.32 -5.32 -12.42
CA SER A 9 -5.79 -3.94 -12.38
C SER A 9 -5.44 -3.32 -11.03
N VAL A 10 -4.59 -2.30 -11.02
CA VAL A 10 -4.07 -1.69 -9.79
C VAL A 10 -4.51 -0.25 -9.69
N ALA A 11 -5.10 0.12 -8.54
CA ALA A 11 -5.34 1.50 -8.16
C ALA A 11 -4.43 1.91 -7.00
N TYR A 12 -3.87 3.12 -7.06
CA TYR A 12 -2.97 3.64 -6.04
C TYR A 12 -3.45 4.98 -5.49
N ILE A 13 -3.74 5.02 -4.19
CA ILE A 13 -4.10 6.23 -3.46
C ILE A 13 -2.90 6.65 -2.60
N PRO A 14 -2.14 7.67 -3.01
CA PRO A 14 -0.91 8.08 -2.32
C PRO A 14 -1.17 8.75 -0.96
N THR A 15 -2.32 9.43 -0.82
CA THR A 15 -2.66 10.17 0.40
C THR A 15 -4.18 10.24 0.55
N PRO A 16 -4.79 9.44 1.43
CA PRO A 16 -6.25 9.33 1.54
C PRO A 16 -6.85 10.46 2.37
N HIS A 17 -6.64 11.71 1.97
CA HIS A 17 -7.15 12.90 2.66
C HIS A 17 -8.49 13.35 2.05
N TYR A 18 -9.56 12.62 2.35
CA TYR A 18 -10.91 12.90 1.83
C TYR A 18 -11.87 13.31 2.96
N ARG A 19 -12.76 14.24 2.68
CA ARG A 19 -13.74 14.77 3.66
C ARG A 19 -14.81 13.74 4.06
N SER A 20 -15.06 12.72 3.23
CA SER A 20 -16.06 11.68 3.52
C SER A 20 -15.66 10.34 2.89
N ALA A 21 -16.25 9.25 3.42
CA ALA A 21 -16.11 7.93 2.82
C ALA A 21 -16.62 7.87 1.37
N PHE A 22 -17.63 8.67 1.02
CA PHE A 22 -18.12 8.73 -0.35
C PHE A 22 -17.13 9.40 -1.31
N GLN A 23 -16.45 10.47 -0.88
CA GLN A 23 -15.40 11.07 -1.69
C GLN A 23 -14.20 10.12 -1.85
N PHE A 24 -13.85 9.39 -0.81
CA PHE A 24 -12.82 8.36 -0.89
C PHE A 24 -13.21 7.25 -1.87
N LEU A 25 -14.45 6.74 -1.81
CA LEU A 25 -14.96 5.76 -2.79
C LEU A 25 -14.89 6.28 -4.23
N LYS A 26 -15.28 7.53 -4.46
CA LYS A 26 -15.18 8.15 -5.79
C LYS A 26 -13.75 8.20 -6.30
N ALA A 27 -12.80 8.54 -5.43
CA ALA A 27 -11.38 8.57 -5.78
C ALA A 27 -10.86 7.16 -6.13
N VAL A 28 -11.19 6.16 -5.32
CA VAL A 28 -10.86 4.75 -5.62
C VAL A 28 -11.43 4.33 -6.98
N CYS A 29 -12.70 4.64 -7.24
CA CYS A 29 -13.32 4.31 -8.53
C CYS A 29 -12.65 5.05 -9.70
N ALA A 30 -12.27 6.31 -9.51
CA ALA A 30 -11.60 7.10 -10.54
C ALA A 30 -10.23 6.53 -10.92
N GLU A 31 -9.46 6.01 -9.95
CA GLU A 31 -8.19 5.33 -10.20
C GLU A 31 -8.36 4.06 -11.06
N PHE A 32 -9.52 3.39 -10.97
CA PHE A 32 -9.88 2.29 -11.85
C PHE A 32 -10.57 2.75 -13.16
N GLY A 33 -10.60 4.05 -13.45
CA GLY A 33 -11.22 4.61 -14.66
C GLY A 33 -12.75 4.58 -14.64
N LEU A 34 -13.39 4.40 -13.49
CA LEU A 34 -14.84 4.33 -13.38
C LEU A 34 -15.47 5.72 -13.24
N PRO A 35 -16.60 5.96 -13.92
CA PRO A 35 -17.26 7.26 -13.88
C PRO A 35 -17.86 7.55 -12.48
N PRO A 36 -17.83 8.82 -12.03
CA PRO A 36 -18.44 9.21 -10.78
C PRO A 36 -19.96 9.11 -10.84
N LYS A 37 -20.58 8.68 -9.73
CA LYS A 37 -22.04 8.61 -9.54
C LYS A 37 -22.50 9.64 -8.54
N ALA A 38 -23.81 9.98 -8.60
CA ALA A 38 -24.43 10.97 -7.73
C ALA A 38 -24.61 10.49 -6.29
N SER A 39 -24.73 9.17 -6.05
CA SER A 39 -24.96 8.60 -4.73
C SER A 39 -23.96 7.50 -4.39
N ARG A 40 -23.72 7.28 -3.09
CA ARG A 40 -22.86 6.20 -2.61
C ARG A 40 -23.34 4.81 -3.05
N PRO A 41 -24.65 4.44 -2.94
CA PRO A 41 -25.11 3.15 -3.43
C PRO A 41 -24.85 2.95 -4.93
N ALA A 42 -25.10 3.96 -5.76
CA ALA A 42 -24.83 3.88 -7.18
C ALA A 42 -23.33 3.72 -7.49
N GLN A 43 -22.46 4.40 -6.75
CA GLN A 43 -21.02 4.27 -6.89
C GLN A 43 -20.54 2.87 -6.48
N MET A 44 -21.06 2.34 -5.35
CA MET A 44 -20.76 0.97 -4.91
C MET A 44 -21.22 -0.07 -5.94
N GLY A 45 -22.42 0.08 -6.51
CA GLY A 45 -22.91 -0.82 -7.56
C GLY A 45 -22.05 -0.78 -8.81
N THR A 46 -21.60 0.42 -9.25
CA THR A 46 -20.67 0.53 -10.39
C THR A 46 -19.36 -0.17 -10.10
N PHE A 47 -18.82 -0.03 -8.88
CA PHE A 47 -17.59 -0.69 -8.48
C PHE A 47 -17.74 -2.21 -8.42
N GLN A 48 -18.86 -2.69 -7.88
CA GLN A 48 -19.17 -4.13 -7.84
C GLN A 48 -19.25 -4.76 -9.24
N ILE A 49 -19.91 -4.09 -10.19
CA ILE A 49 -19.97 -4.55 -11.59
C ILE A 49 -18.56 -4.66 -12.16
N PHE A 50 -17.73 -3.64 -11.97
CA PHE A 50 -16.34 -3.65 -12.42
C PHE A 50 -15.55 -4.83 -11.84
N LEU A 51 -15.72 -5.15 -10.55
CA LEU A 51 -15.03 -6.29 -9.92
C LEU A 51 -15.48 -7.64 -10.51
N VAL A 52 -16.77 -7.79 -10.81
CA VAL A 52 -17.30 -8.99 -11.45
C VAL A 52 -16.77 -9.13 -12.89
N ASP A 53 -16.79 -8.04 -13.66
CA ASP A 53 -16.23 -8.02 -15.02
C ASP A 53 -14.73 -8.33 -15.03
N ALA A 54 -13.98 -7.89 -14.03
CA ALA A 54 -12.56 -8.22 -13.88
C ALA A 54 -12.36 -9.71 -13.59
N LEU A 55 -13.19 -10.29 -12.71
CA LEU A 55 -13.17 -11.73 -12.43
C LEU A 55 -13.44 -12.57 -13.68
N GLU A 56 -14.44 -12.19 -14.50
CA GLU A 56 -14.76 -12.88 -15.73
C GLU A 56 -13.59 -12.84 -16.75
N ARG A 57 -12.80 -11.77 -16.72
CA ARG A 57 -11.58 -11.62 -17.52
C ARG A 57 -10.35 -12.26 -16.88
N ASN A 58 -10.52 -12.92 -15.75
CA ASN A 58 -9.44 -13.50 -14.94
C ASN A 58 -8.37 -12.46 -14.53
N GLN A 59 -8.79 -11.22 -14.25
CA GLN A 59 -7.95 -10.13 -13.78
C GLN A 59 -8.03 -10.00 -12.27
N ASN A 60 -6.88 -9.87 -11.63
CA ASN A 60 -6.80 -9.49 -10.21
C ASN A 60 -7.00 -7.98 -10.05
N VAL A 61 -7.76 -7.58 -9.05
CA VAL A 61 -7.97 -6.17 -8.74
C VAL A 61 -7.32 -5.85 -7.40
N VAL A 62 -6.40 -4.89 -7.41
CA VAL A 62 -5.62 -4.49 -6.23
C VAL A 62 -5.78 -3.00 -5.96
N LEU A 63 -6.19 -2.66 -4.75
CA LEU A 63 -6.20 -1.29 -4.25
C LEU A 63 -5.04 -1.10 -3.27
N ILE A 64 -4.16 -0.16 -3.57
CA ILE A 64 -3.06 0.24 -2.67
C ILE A 64 -3.39 1.60 -2.07
N VAL A 65 -3.40 1.68 -0.74
CA VAL A 65 -3.63 2.93 0.00
C VAL A 65 -2.39 3.24 0.81
N ASP A 66 -1.63 4.26 0.41
CA ASP A 66 -0.45 4.74 1.16
C ASP A 66 -0.86 5.84 2.15
N GLU A 67 0.01 6.12 3.13
CA GLU A 67 -0.22 7.07 4.23
C GLU A 67 -1.57 6.80 4.96
N ALA A 68 -1.96 5.52 5.07
CA ALA A 68 -3.27 5.09 5.56
C ALA A 68 -3.53 5.44 7.04
N GLN A 69 -2.51 5.88 7.82
CA GLN A 69 -2.75 6.49 9.12
C GLN A 69 -3.58 7.78 9.04
N LEU A 70 -3.74 8.38 7.84
CA LEU A 70 -4.61 9.54 7.62
C LEU A 70 -6.09 9.16 7.47
N LEU A 71 -6.41 7.89 7.22
CA LEU A 71 -7.79 7.41 7.15
C LEU A 71 -8.54 7.68 8.45
N VAL A 72 -9.81 8.08 8.31
CA VAL A 72 -10.73 8.25 9.44
C VAL A 72 -11.68 7.04 9.58
N GLY A 73 -12.39 6.94 10.71
CA GLY A 73 -13.22 5.78 11.03
C GLY A 73 -14.21 5.37 9.93
N THR A 74 -14.88 6.34 9.29
CA THR A 74 -15.85 6.08 8.21
C THR A 74 -15.20 5.56 6.92
N GLN A 75 -13.93 5.86 6.69
CA GLN A 75 -13.16 5.36 5.55
C GLN A 75 -12.65 3.94 5.81
N PHE A 76 -12.23 3.63 7.03
CA PHE A 76 -11.93 2.25 7.42
C PHE A 76 -13.18 1.35 7.30
N GLU A 77 -14.36 1.86 7.69
CA GLU A 77 -15.62 1.14 7.52
C GLU A 77 -15.93 0.92 6.03
N LEU A 78 -15.64 1.87 5.17
CA LEU A 78 -15.75 1.66 3.72
C LEU A 78 -14.80 0.55 3.24
N ILE A 79 -13.53 0.57 3.66
CA ILE A 79 -12.57 -0.50 3.33
C ILE A 79 -13.10 -1.86 3.76
N ARG A 80 -13.65 -1.97 4.98
CA ARG A 80 -14.28 -3.20 5.46
C ARG A 80 -15.45 -3.66 4.55
N GLN A 81 -16.26 -2.73 4.05
CA GLN A 81 -17.33 -3.04 3.11
C GLN A 81 -16.81 -3.49 1.74
N LEU A 82 -15.75 -2.87 1.24
CA LEU A 82 -15.10 -3.26 -0.01
C LEU A 82 -14.50 -4.67 0.07
N LEU A 83 -13.96 -5.06 1.21
CA LEU A 83 -13.44 -6.42 1.46
C LEU A 83 -14.53 -7.50 1.50
N ASN A 84 -15.81 -7.10 1.59
CA ASN A 84 -16.93 -8.05 1.53
C ASN A 84 -17.36 -8.38 0.09
N PHE A 85 -16.77 -7.75 -0.92
CA PHE A 85 -17.01 -8.15 -2.30
C PHE A 85 -16.34 -9.49 -2.57
N GLU A 86 -17.17 -10.54 -2.60
CA GLU A 86 -16.76 -11.91 -2.88
C GLU A 86 -17.82 -12.61 -3.74
N LEU A 87 -17.40 -13.56 -4.52
CA LEU A 87 -18.25 -14.41 -5.35
C LEU A 87 -17.72 -15.84 -5.32
N ASN A 88 -18.57 -16.80 -4.95
CA ASN A 88 -18.21 -18.23 -4.88
C ASN A 88 -16.92 -18.47 -4.08
N ASP A 89 -16.81 -17.90 -2.89
CA ASP A 89 -15.65 -17.93 -1.98
C ASP A 89 -14.35 -17.31 -2.53
N ARG A 90 -14.43 -16.59 -3.66
CA ARG A 90 -13.30 -15.82 -4.22
C ARG A 90 -13.42 -14.35 -3.85
N LYS A 91 -12.36 -13.79 -3.29
CA LYS A 91 -12.25 -12.35 -3.05
C LYS A 91 -12.07 -11.61 -4.38
N LEU A 92 -12.92 -10.62 -4.64
CA LEU A 92 -12.89 -9.85 -5.87
C LEU A 92 -11.90 -8.69 -5.81
N LEU A 93 -11.53 -8.26 -4.60
CA LEU A 93 -10.65 -7.11 -4.37
C LEU A 93 -9.60 -7.46 -3.32
N GLN A 94 -8.36 -7.17 -3.64
CA GLN A 94 -7.24 -7.20 -2.70
C GLN A 94 -6.92 -5.77 -2.28
N ILE A 95 -6.68 -5.54 -0.98
CA ILE A 95 -6.36 -4.21 -0.48
C ILE A 95 -5.02 -4.26 0.27
N VAL A 96 -4.09 -3.44 -0.17
CA VAL A 96 -2.80 -3.22 0.51
C VAL A 96 -2.85 -1.86 1.18
N ILE A 97 -2.65 -1.84 2.50
CA ILE A 97 -2.66 -0.62 3.30
C ILE A 97 -1.24 -0.37 3.80
N LEU A 98 -0.66 0.76 3.42
CA LEU A 98 0.67 1.18 3.82
C LEU A 98 0.56 2.38 4.75
N GLY A 99 1.38 2.44 5.77
CA GLY A 99 1.34 3.60 6.66
C GLY A 99 2.39 3.58 7.75
N GLN A 100 2.39 4.62 8.57
CA GLN A 100 3.28 4.78 9.70
C GLN A 100 2.79 3.99 10.93
N ASN A 101 3.56 3.99 12.01
CA ASN A 101 3.23 3.26 13.25
C ASN A 101 1.84 3.57 13.82
N GLN A 102 1.34 4.80 13.60
CA GLN A 102 -0.02 5.19 14.01
C GLN A 102 -1.12 4.35 13.34
N LEU A 103 -0.85 3.80 12.14
CA LEU A 103 -1.78 2.89 11.48
C LEU A 103 -2.03 1.65 12.33
N ARG A 104 -0.99 1.08 12.94
CA ARG A 104 -1.13 -0.11 13.80
C ARG A 104 -2.10 0.15 14.96
N TYR A 105 -1.93 1.28 15.66
CA TYR A 105 -2.85 1.64 16.75
C TYR A 105 -4.30 1.80 16.29
N LYS A 106 -4.51 2.30 15.06
CA LYS A 106 -5.86 2.41 14.49
C LYS A 106 -6.46 1.06 14.11
N LEU A 107 -5.64 0.12 13.63
CA LEU A 107 -6.07 -1.24 13.29
C LEU A 107 -6.35 -2.07 14.54
N ASP A 108 -5.54 -1.94 15.60
CA ASP A 108 -5.77 -2.61 16.90
C ASP A 108 -7.15 -2.26 17.50
N GLN A 109 -7.70 -1.08 17.16
CA GLN A 109 -9.05 -0.65 17.55
C GLN A 109 -10.15 -1.17 16.62
N LYS A 110 -9.80 -1.99 15.61
CA LYS A 110 -10.72 -2.48 14.57
C LYS A 110 -10.50 -3.96 14.29
N PRO A 111 -10.84 -4.81 15.26
CA PRO A 111 -10.60 -6.26 15.18
C PRO A 111 -11.27 -6.89 13.93
N GLU A 112 -12.35 -6.30 13.42
CA GLU A 112 -13.04 -6.76 12.22
C GLU A 112 -12.19 -6.58 10.94
N LEU A 113 -11.28 -5.61 10.91
CA LEU A 113 -10.32 -5.44 9.81
C LEU A 113 -9.08 -6.30 10.02
N GLU A 114 -8.60 -6.36 11.26
CA GLU A 114 -7.43 -7.17 11.61
C GLU A 114 -7.67 -8.66 11.34
N SER A 115 -8.85 -9.17 11.67
CA SER A 115 -9.24 -10.58 11.41
C SER A 115 -9.31 -10.93 9.91
N ARG A 116 -9.39 -9.95 9.03
CA ARG A 116 -9.40 -10.11 7.57
C ARG A 116 -8.04 -9.84 6.92
N ALA A 117 -7.04 -9.47 7.73
CA ALA A 117 -5.68 -9.26 7.23
C ALA A 117 -5.02 -10.61 6.96
N ALA A 118 -4.64 -10.87 5.72
CA ALA A 118 -3.89 -12.06 5.34
C ALA A 118 -2.43 -11.98 5.83
N ALA A 119 -1.86 -10.77 5.87
CA ALA A 119 -0.52 -10.53 6.37
C ALA A 119 -0.40 -9.14 7.02
N LEU A 120 0.28 -9.12 8.16
CA LEU A 120 0.71 -7.91 8.84
C LEU A 120 2.24 -7.89 8.84
N SER A 121 2.85 -6.95 8.13
CA SER A 121 4.30 -6.82 8.06
C SER A 121 4.77 -5.47 8.55
N THR A 122 5.93 -5.46 9.18
CA THR A 122 6.62 -4.23 9.58
C THR A 122 7.90 -4.13 8.76
N LEU A 123 8.11 -2.98 8.11
CA LEU A 123 9.38 -2.68 7.48
C LEU A 123 10.31 -2.08 8.53
N ASP A 124 11.24 -2.89 9.00
CA ASP A 124 12.30 -2.42 9.89
C ASP A 124 13.39 -1.68 9.11
N PRO A 125 14.19 -0.82 9.77
CA PRO A 125 15.36 -0.25 9.16
C PRO A 125 16.30 -1.35 8.65
N LEU A 126 16.97 -1.07 7.54
CA LEU A 126 18.00 -1.96 6.98
C LEU A 126 19.13 -2.15 7.99
N ASP A 127 19.71 -3.33 8.02
CA ASP A 127 20.98 -3.54 8.74
C ASP A 127 22.17 -2.95 7.95
N PHE A 128 23.39 -3.11 8.47
CA PHE A 128 24.59 -2.56 7.80
C PHE A 128 24.86 -3.22 6.43
N PRO A 129 24.84 -4.56 6.30
CA PRO A 129 24.98 -5.23 5.01
C PRO A 129 23.93 -4.78 3.99
N ASP A 130 22.67 -4.73 4.36
CA ASP A 130 21.57 -4.33 3.49
C ASP A 130 21.67 -2.85 3.10
N THR A 131 22.07 -1.98 4.04
CA THR A 131 22.34 -0.56 3.74
C THR A 131 23.44 -0.42 2.71
N ARG A 132 24.53 -1.19 2.83
CA ARG A 132 25.62 -1.22 1.85
C ARG A 132 25.11 -1.66 0.48
N SER A 133 24.45 -2.80 0.43
CA SER A 133 23.88 -3.36 -0.81
C SER A 133 22.92 -2.39 -1.50
N MET A 134 22.07 -1.70 -0.74
CA MET A 134 21.18 -0.67 -1.27
C MET A 134 21.95 0.51 -1.88
N VAL A 135 23.00 1.01 -1.22
CA VAL A 135 23.80 2.13 -1.72
C VAL A 135 24.53 1.73 -2.99
N GLU A 136 25.17 0.56 -3.00
CA GLU A 136 25.88 0.01 -4.17
C GLU A 136 24.93 -0.22 -5.35
N PHE A 137 23.74 -0.77 -5.11
CA PHE A 137 22.71 -0.95 -6.12
C PHE A 137 22.27 0.39 -6.74
N ARG A 138 22.03 1.42 -5.92
CA ARG A 138 21.66 2.75 -6.42
C ARG A 138 22.79 3.39 -7.26
N LEU A 139 24.03 3.21 -6.87
CA LEU A 139 25.17 3.67 -7.66
C LEU A 139 25.26 2.93 -8.99
N MET A 140 25.05 1.62 -8.99
CA MET A 140 25.01 0.79 -10.21
C MET A 140 23.90 1.25 -11.16
N VAL A 141 22.69 1.49 -10.67
CA VAL A 141 21.57 2.02 -11.47
C VAL A 141 21.87 3.41 -12.01
N ALA A 142 22.63 4.22 -11.28
CA ALA A 142 23.11 5.53 -11.73
C ALA A 142 24.31 5.45 -12.72
N GLY A 143 24.68 4.24 -13.16
CA GLY A 143 25.74 4.01 -14.14
C GLY A 143 27.14 3.81 -13.56
N ARG A 144 27.29 3.79 -12.24
CA ARG A 144 28.58 3.62 -11.58
C ARG A 144 28.78 2.17 -11.13
N ARG A 145 29.72 1.47 -11.73
CA ARG A 145 30.03 0.05 -11.42
C ARG A 145 31.10 -0.14 -10.35
N GLU A 146 31.94 0.89 -10.12
CA GLU A 146 33.01 0.84 -9.13
C GLU A 146 32.58 1.38 -7.78
N PRO A 147 33.05 0.80 -6.66
CA PRO A 147 32.78 1.31 -5.32
C PRO A 147 33.18 2.78 -5.19
N LEU A 148 32.23 3.61 -4.74
CA LEU A 148 32.48 5.05 -4.50
C LEU A 148 32.93 5.31 -3.06
N PHE A 149 32.43 4.51 -2.13
CA PHE A 149 32.63 4.73 -0.70
C PHE A 149 33.57 3.68 -0.11
N THR A 150 34.49 4.14 0.73
CA THR A 150 35.31 3.24 1.56
C THR A 150 34.44 2.61 2.66
N ASP A 151 34.92 1.52 3.27
CA ASP A 151 34.21 0.87 4.40
C ASP A 151 33.92 1.84 5.55
N ARG A 152 34.88 2.73 5.84
CA ARG A 152 34.71 3.76 6.87
C ARG A 152 33.61 4.77 6.49
N ALA A 153 33.55 5.18 5.24
CA ALA A 153 32.49 6.07 4.77
C ALA A 153 31.12 5.38 4.82
N MET A 154 31.07 4.09 4.45
CA MET A 154 29.85 3.30 4.50
C MET A 154 29.35 3.12 5.95
N ALA A 155 30.26 2.89 6.89
CA ALA A 155 29.91 2.84 8.33
C ALA A 155 29.33 4.17 8.81
N ALA A 156 29.93 5.31 8.41
CA ALA A 156 29.41 6.63 8.75
C ALA A 156 28.01 6.89 8.14
N ILE A 157 27.76 6.45 6.90
CA ILE A 157 26.43 6.52 6.26
C ILE A 157 25.42 5.72 7.06
N PHE A 158 25.77 4.51 7.48
CA PHE A 158 24.88 3.67 8.29
C PHE A 158 24.60 4.30 9.67
N ASP A 159 25.63 4.76 10.35
CA ASP A 159 25.49 5.40 11.66
C ASP A 159 24.60 6.64 11.62
N TYR A 160 24.71 7.43 10.54
CA TYR A 160 23.85 8.59 10.32
C TYR A 160 22.42 8.18 9.97
N SER A 161 22.25 7.29 8.96
CA SER A 161 20.94 6.90 8.47
C SER A 161 20.17 5.97 9.41
N ARG A 162 20.88 5.22 10.28
CA ARG A 162 20.33 4.16 11.11
C ARG A 162 19.54 3.14 10.27
N GLY A 163 20.02 2.86 9.07
CA GLY A 163 19.35 1.94 8.15
C GLY A 163 18.08 2.46 7.47
N VAL A 164 17.76 3.76 7.63
CA VAL A 164 16.57 4.36 6.99
C VAL A 164 16.97 5.03 5.67
N PRO A 165 16.52 4.51 4.49
CA PRO A 165 16.98 4.98 3.18
C PRO A 165 16.78 6.47 2.88
N ARG A 166 15.78 7.11 3.48
CA ARG A 166 15.44 8.54 3.27
C ARG A 166 16.00 9.50 4.30
N ARG A 167 16.77 9.06 5.28
CA ARG A 167 17.20 9.91 6.41
C ARG A 167 18.15 11.05 6.04
N GLY A 168 18.59 11.14 4.79
CA GLY A 168 19.29 12.31 4.28
C GLY A 168 18.40 13.54 4.06
N GLN A 169 17.06 13.41 4.19
CA GLN A 169 16.09 14.48 3.91
C GLN A 169 15.06 14.72 5.01
N ASP A 170 14.99 13.87 6.06
CA ASP A 170 13.92 13.95 7.06
C ASP A 170 14.50 14.20 8.47
N PRO A 171 14.16 15.33 9.14
CA PRO A 171 14.68 15.65 10.47
C PRO A 171 14.05 14.83 11.61
N ASN A 172 13.08 13.94 11.32
CA ASN A 172 12.38 13.18 12.36
C ASN A 172 12.70 11.68 12.34
N PRO A 173 13.51 11.19 13.31
CA PRO A 173 14.03 9.83 13.31
C PRO A 173 13.06 8.71 13.67
N GLY A 174 11.77 8.98 13.84
CA GLY A 174 10.78 8.06 14.40
C GLY A 174 9.82 7.37 13.41
N THR A 175 9.84 7.70 12.12
CA THR A 175 8.85 7.20 11.17
C THR A 175 9.24 5.84 10.58
N ARG A 176 8.84 4.77 11.24
CA ARG A 176 8.81 3.42 10.64
C ARG A 176 7.55 3.29 9.78
N ARG A 177 7.69 2.90 8.51
CA ARG A 177 6.55 2.53 7.67
C ARG A 177 6.18 1.07 7.94
N LYS A 178 4.89 0.82 8.06
CA LYS A 178 4.33 -0.54 8.15
C LYS A 178 3.48 -0.80 6.93
N ALA A 179 3.67 -1.97 6.33
CA ALA A 179 2.79 -2.48 5.29
C ALA A 179 1.80 -3.46 5.92
N VAL A 180 0.53 -3.30 5.61
CA VAL A 180 -0.53 -4.23 5.98
C VAL A 180 -1.21 -4.67 4.71
N SER A 181 -1.10 -5.94 4.36
CA SER A 181 -1.85 -6.53 3.26
C SER A 181 -3.12 -7.16 3.82
N ILE A 182 -4.26 -6.73 3.32
CA ILE A 182 -5.57 -7.26 3.70
C ILE A 182 -6.17 -7.96 2.48
N GLY A 183 -6.24 -9.29 2.51
CA GLY A 183 -6.74 -10.15 1.44
C GLY A 183 -5.96 -11.46 1.37
N GLU A 184 -6.62 -12.55 1.01
CA GLU A 184 -5.94 -13.82 0.77
C GLU A 184 -5.24 -13.79 -0.60
N PHE A 185 -3.93 -13.98 -0.61
CA PHE A 185 -3.19 -14.31 -1.83
C PHE A 185 -3.40 -15.81 -2.09
N SER A 186 -4.49 -16.18 -2.75
CA SER A 186 -4.64 -17.54 -3.24
C SER A 186 -3.94 -17.67 -4.60
N ASN A 187 -2.80 -18.35 -4.56
CA ASN A 187 -2.02 -18.88 -5.69
C ASN A 187 -1.62 -17.87 -6.78
N TRP A 188 -0.37 -17.45 -6.70
CA TRP A 188 0.46 -17.07 -7.85
C TRP A 188 1.04 -18.32 -8.47
#